data_bfa3518061bd57d2342f9655e3b0d36b
#
_entry.id   bfa3518061bd57d2342f9655e3b0d36b
#
_cell.length_a   1.000
_cell.length_b   1.000
_cell.length_c   1.000
_cell.angle_alpha   90.00
_cell.angle_beta   90.00
_cell.angle_gamma   90.00
#
_symmetry.space_group_name_H-M   'P 1'
#
loop_
_entity.id
_entity.type
_entity.pdbx_description
1 polymer ?
#
loop_
_entity_poly.entity_id
_entity_poly.type
_entity_poly.pdbx_seq_one_letter_code
_entity_poly.pdbx_strand_id
1 'polypeptide(L)'
;TLTTTKPAKVAGTWMAKAYVSGGALGANNSQMQHPTLATARTYGETADEAVRNSEYVRLDNASPTVETKARHRQPLRVGAAVRYALSNRWSIDAGLTYARHRSDITRKMGNVVNETQQTLHYLGVPLNVNYRIAGNRRFNVYAAAGVMGEKLLKGKRKTVAQYEDMPDDVQTESVKESRAQFSVNAALGAEYKIDDRLSVFAEPGISHYFDNGSELSSIYKERPTNFNLNV
;
A
#
# COMPACT_ATOMS: atom_id res chain seq x y z
N THR A 1 -17.45 7.10 54.38
CA THR A 1 -16.03 7.25 53.97
C THR A 1 -15.87 6.68 52.58
N LEU A 2 -15.89 7.54 51.57
CA LEU A 2 -15.63 7.14 50.17
C LEU A 2 -14.12 6.97 50.03
N THR A 3 -13.63 5.73 50.00
CA THR A 3 -12.24 5.40 49.70
C THR A 3 -12.03 5.57 48.20
N THR A 4 -11.44 6.68 47.83
CA THR A 4 -10.98 6.93 46.47
C THR A 4 -9.77 6.02 46.22
N THR A 5 -9.98 4.87 45.66
CA THR A 5 -8.86 4.00 45.17
C THR A 5 -8.15 4.72 44.04
N LYS A 6 -6.95 5.21 44.34
CA LYS A 6 -6.03 5.81 43.37
C LYS A 6 -5.80 4.79 42.24
N PRO A 7 -6.00 5.15 40.96
CA PRO A 7 -5.75 4.22 39.88
C PRO A 7 -4.28 3.78 39.91
N ALA A 8 -4.04 2.48 39.78
CA ALA A 8 -2.71 1.93 39.75
C ALA A 8 -1.86 2.63 38.69
N LYS A 9 -0.61 2.98 39.05
CA LYS A 9 0.35 3.61 38.14
C LYS A 9 0.60 2.65 36.96
N VAL A 10 0.13 3.01 35.78
CA VAL A 10 0.35 2.25 34.52
C VAL A 10 1.70 2.64 33.87
N ALA A 11 2.31 3.75 34.31
CA ALA A 11 3.60 4.22 33.79
C ALA A 11 4.71 3.18 34.01
N GLY A 12 5.54 2.93 32.99
CA GLY A 12 6.63 1.95 33.02
C GLY A 12 6.20 0.52 32.71
N THR A 13 4.95 0.27 32.30
CA THR A 13 4.47 -1.06 31.94
C THR A 13 4.73 -1.36 30.48
N TRP A 14 5.23 -2.57 30.19
CA TRP A 14 5.40 -3.11 28.86
C TRP A 14 4.22 -4.02 28.50
N MET A 15 3.75 -3.92 27.26
CA MET A 15 2.72 -4.79 26.73
C MET A 15 3.13 -5.26 25.33
N ALA A 16 2.92 -6.54 25.03
CA ALA A 16 3.08 -7.08 23.68
C ALA A 16 1.74 -6.98 22.93
N LYS A 17 1.80 -6.65 21.65
CA LYS A 17 0.66 -6.52 20.75
C LYS A 17 0.95 -7.35 19.51
N ALA A 18 0.01 -8.17 19.08
CA ALA A 18 0.01 -8.79 17.76
C ALA A 18 -1.24 -8.35 17.02
N TYR A 19 -1.16 -8.17 15.71
CA TYR A 19 -2.28 -7.69 14.92
C TYR A 19 -2.26 -8.21 13.50
N VAL A 20 -3.45 -8.28 12.93
CA VAL A 20 -3.68 -8.46 11.51
C VAL A 20 -4.37 -7.21 10.99
N SER A 21 -3.90 -6.70 9.88
CA SER A 21 -4.46 -5.53 9.22
C SER A 21 -4.86 -5.87 7.80
N GLY A 22 -6.05 -5.44 7.46
CA GLY A 22 -6.56 -5.44 6.09
C GLY A 22 -7.08 -4.07 5.71
N GLY A 23 -7.12 -3.74 4.43
CA GLY A 23 -7.78 -2.53 3.98
C GLY A 23 -9.30 -2.66 4.16
N ALA A 24 -9.92 -1.72 4.86
CA ALA A 24 -11.34 -1.83 5.23
C ALA A 24 -12.32 -1.56 4.08
N LEU A 25 -11.90 -0.86 3.02
CA LEU A 25 -12.82 -0.44 1.95
C LEU A 25 -12.11 -0.36 0.58
N GLY A 26 -12.58 -1.18 -0.36
CA GLY A 26 -12.50 -0.91 -1.78
C GLY A 26 -11.28 -1.44 -2.52
N ALA A 27 -11.33 -2.67 -2.98
CA ALA A 27 -10.64 -3.05 -4.20
C ALA A 27 -11.29 -2.29 -5.37
N ASN A 28 -10.85 -1.06 -5.66
CA ASN A 28 -11.36 -0.29 -6.76
C ASN A 28 -10.44 -0.46 -7.98
N ASN A 29 -11.06 -0.71 -9.10
CA ASN A 29 -10.42 -0.72 -10.40
C ASN A 29 -9.95 0.69 -10.74
N SER A 30 -8.64 0.90 -10.82
CA SER A 30 -8.08 2.12 -11.42
C SER A 30 -8.00 1.90 -12.92
N GLN A 31 -8.75 2.66 -13.67
CA GLN A 31 -8.70 2.68 -15.13
C GLN A 31 -7.85 3.89 -15.53
N MET A 32 -6.60 3.66 -15.90
CA MET A 32 -5.72 4.70 -16.45
C MET A 32 -5.72 4.59 -17.96
N GLN A 33 -6.28 5.60 -18.62
CA GLN A 33 -6.05 5.84 -20.04
C GLN A 33 -4.88 6.82 -20.15
N HIS A 34 -3.75 6.34 -20.57
CA HIS A 34 -2.65 7.21 -20.96
C HIS A 34 -2.66 7.36 -22.47
N PRO A 35 -2.96 8.55 -23.03
CA PRO A 35 -2.63 8.83 -24.42
C PRO A 35 -1.09 8.90 -24.52
N THR A 36 -0.49 7.92 -25.13
CA THR A 36 0.93 8.00 -25.48
C THR A 36 1.06 8.94 -26.66
N LEU A 37 1.48 10.19 -26.42
CA LEU A 37 2.04 11.03 -27.45
C LEU A 37 3.37 10.41 -27.89
N ALA A 38 3.33 9.68 -29.01
CA ALA A 38 4.54 9.25 -29.69
C ALA A 38 5.21 10.52 -30.26
N THR A 39 6.20 11.04 -29.56
CA THR A 39 7.09 12.08 -30.13
C THR A 39 8.02 11.35 -31.10
N ALA A 40 7.67 11.32 -32.37
CA ALA A 40 8.58 10.95 -33.42
C ALA A 40 9.68 12.04 -33.49
N ARG A 41 10.88 11.73 -33.01
CA ARG A 41 12.06 12.54 -33.25
C ARG A 41 12.51 12.23 -34.68
N THR A 42 12.19 13.11 -35.60
CA THR A 42 12.75 13.13 -36.93
C THR A 42 14.18 13.68 -36.84
N TYR A 43 15.16 12.83 -37.06
CA TYR A 43 16.54 13.25 -37.27
C TYR A 43 16.74 13.56 -38.76
N GLY A 44 16.95 14.82 -39.10
CA GLY A 44 17.74 15.25 -40.26
C GLY A 44 17.05 15.21 -41.62
N GLU A 45 15.74 15.40 -41.72
CA GLU A 45 15.08 15.58 -43.02
C GLU A 45 14.87 17.06 -43.37
N THR A 46 15.10 17.36 -44.65
CA THR A 46 14.82 18.69 -45.22
C THR A 46 13.31 18.93 -45.34
N ALA A 47 12.88 20.20 -45.31
CA ALA A 47 11.48 20.58 -45.28
C ALA A 47 10.60 20.01 -46.44
N ASP A 48 11.22 19.67 -47.57
CA ASP A 48 10.53 19.12 -48.74
C ASP A 48 10.22 17.60 -48.60
N GLU A 49 11.03 16.84 -47.87
CA GLU A 49 10.77 15.42 -47.56
C GLU A 49 9.72 15.26 -46.47
N ALA A 50 9.68 16.18 -45.52
CA ALA A 50 8.69 16.18 -44.45
C ALA A 50 7.26 16.34 -44.98
N VAL A 51 7.04 17.09 -46.07
CA VAL A 51 5.70 17.29 -46.69
C VAL A 51 5.25 16.04 -47.45
N ARG A 52 6.13 15.30 -48.13
CA ARG A 52 5.78 14.06 -48.83
C ARG A 52 5.51 12.91 -47.87
N ASN A 53 6.21 12.82 -46.76
CA ASN A 53 6.01 11.81 -45.73
C ASN A 53 4.83 12.09 -44.83
N SER A 54 4.33 13.33 -44.77
CA SER A 54 3.16 13.67 -43.95
C SER A 54 1.88 12.98 -44.37
N GLU A 55 1.76 12.59 -45.65
CA GLU A 55 0.59 11.90 -46.18
C GLU A 55 0.61 10.40 -45.84
N TYR A 56 1.82 9.78 -45.82
CA TYR A 56 1.99 8.40 -45.37
C TYR A 56 1.90 8.29 -43.83
N VAL A 57 2.37 9.28 -43.10
CA VAL A 57 2.30 9.34 -41.64
C VAL A 57 0.86 9.51 -41.11
N ARG A 58 -0.06 10.06 -41.93
CA ARG A 58 -1.48 10.18 -41.56
C ARG A 58 -2.24 8.85 -41.52
N LEU A 59 -1.79 7.83 -42.24
CA LEU A 59 -2.43 6.52 -42.24
C LEU A 59 -1.96 5.63 -41.08
N ASP A 60 -0.80 5.93 -40.49
CA ASP A 60 -0.20 5.10 -39.42
C ASP A 60 -0.38 5.70 -38.01
N ASN A 61 -1.01 6.87 -37.91
CA ASN A 61 -1.26 7.59 -36.65
C ASN A 61 -2.55 7.17 -35.92
N ALA A 62 -3.10 6.00 -36.22
CA ALA A 62 -3.92 5.29 -35.26
C ALA A 62 -2.99 4.68 -34.20
N SER A 63 -2.38 5.54 -33.36
CA SER A 63 -1.67 5.06 -32.18
C SER A 63 -2.58 4.11 -31.43
N PRO A 64 -2.22 2.83 -31.29
CA PRO A 64 -3.10 1.89 -30.63
C PRO A 64 -3.40 2.42 -29.24
N THR A 65 -4.67 2.63 -28.94
CA THR A 65 -5.11 3.08 -27.63
C THR A 65 -4.71 2.01 -26.62
N VAL A 66 -3.73 2.32 -25.79
CA VAL A 66 -3.30 1.40 -24.72
C VAL A 66 -4.26 1.58 -23.55
N GLU A 67 -5.18 0.63 -23.39
CA GLU A 67 -5.99 0.53 -22.18
C GLU A 67 -5.22 -0.21 -21.10
N THR A 68 -4.94 0.46 -19.99
CA THR A 68 -4.35 -0.19 -18.81
C THR A 68 -5.39 -0.21 -17.70
N LYS A 69 -5.74 -1.42 -17.25
CA LYS A 69 -6.59 -1.65 -16.08
C LYS A 69 -5.74 -2.27 -14.98
N ALA A 70 -5.56 -1.55 -13.88
CA ALA A 70 -4.90 -2.07 -12.70
C ALA A 70 -5.93 -2.40 -11.62
N ARG A 71 -5.89 -3.61 -11.11
CA ARG A 71 -6.70 -4.08 -9.99
C ARG A 71 -5.79 -4.45 -8.84
N HIS A 72 -5.73 -3.59 -7.83
CA HIS A 72 -4.98 -3.86 -6.61
C HIS A 72 -5.87 -4.60 -5.63
N ARG A 73 -5.40 -5.77 -5.17
CA ARG A 73 -6.03 -6.45 -4.04
C ARG A 73 -5.59 -5.78 -2.75
N GLN A 74 -6.47 -5.76 -1.78
CA GLN A 74 -6.15 -5.23 -0.47
C GLN A 74 -4.92 -5.93 0.13
N PRO A 75 -3.92 -5.17 0.61
CA PRO A 75 -2.76 -5.75 1.26
C PRO A 75 -3.17 -6.43 2.56
N LEU A 76 -2.72 -7.66 2.73
CA LEU A 76 -2.78 -8.33 4.02
C LEU A 76 -1.48 -8.02 4.76
N ARG A 77 -1.62 -7.51 5.98
CA ARG A 77 -0.51 -7.17 6.86
C ARG A 77 -0.65 -7.90 8.19
N VAL A 78 0.43 -8.46 8.67
CA VAL A 78 0.52 -9.04 10.01
C VAL A 78 1.67 -8.40 10.75
N GLY A 79 1.52 -8.14 12.03
CA GLY A 79 2.55 -7.47 12.80
C GLY A 79 2.56 -7.83 14.27
N ALA A 80 3.70 -7.56 14.88
CA ALA A 80 3.90 -7.63 16.31
C ALA A 80 4.59 -6.33 16.78
N ALA A 81 4.17 -5.82 17.91
CA ALA A 81 4.69 -4.59 18.48
C ALA A 81 4.81 -4.70 20.00
N VAL A 82 5.66 -3.89 20.54
CA VAL A 82 5.80 -3.70 21.99
C VAL A 82 5.33 -2.29 22.31
N ARG A 83 4.44 -2.19 23.28
CA ARG A 83 3.92 -0.93 23.81
C ARG A 83 4.58 -0.63 25.13
N TYR A 84 5.08 0.59 25.28
CA TYR A 84 5.60 1.13 26.52
C TYR A 84 4.75 2.28 27.02
N ALA A 85 4.21 2.17 28.22
CA ALA A 85 3.40 3.20 28.85
C ALA A 85 4.29 4.27 29.50
N LEU A 86 4.30 5.48 28.89
CA LEU A 86 5.03 6.65 29.41
C LEU A 86 4.29 7.26 30.60
N SER A 87 2.98 7.25 30.55
CA SER A 87 2.11 7.77 31.59
C SER A 87 0.76 7.05 31.59
N ASN A 88 -0.16 7.46 32.45
CA ASN A 88 -1.52 6.92 32.45
C ASN A 88 -2.30 7.22 31.15
N ARG A 89 -1.83 8.16 30.34
CA ARG A 89 -2.49 8.56 29.09
C ARG A 89 -1.66 8.36 27.85
N TRP A 90 -0.33 8.39 27.94
CA TRP A 90 0.58 8.33 26.81
C TRP A 90 1.32 7.01 26.77
N SER A 91 1.41 6.41 25.60
CA SER A 91 2.25 5.24 25.34
C SER A 91 2.88 5.31 23.95
N ILE A 92 3.97 4.60 23.76
CA ILE A 92 4.67 4.46 22.49
C ILE A 92 4.63 2.98 22.09
N ASP A 93 4.33 2.70 20.81
CA ASP A 93 4.39 1.37 20.22
C ASP A 93 5.51 1.34 19.18
N ALA A 94 6.35 0.32 19.22
CA ALA A 94 7.32 0.01 18.17
C ALA A 94 7.26 -1.46 17.85
N GLY A 95 7.47 -1.85 16.57
CA GLY A 95 7.31 -3.23 16.19
C GLY A 95 7.86 -3.58 14.82
N LEU A 96 7.46 -4.75 14.36
CA LEU A 96 7.73 -5.26 13.03
C LEU A 96 6.42 -5.65 12.37
N THR A 97 6.31 -5.41 11.07
CA THR A 97 5.14 -5.77 10.27
C THR A 97 5.57 -6.38 8.96
N TYR A 98 4.86 -7.39 8.55
CA TYR A 98 5.03 -8.01 7.24
C TYR A 98 3.77 -7.79 6.42
N ALA A 99 3.94 -7.28 5.20
CA ALA A 99 2.83 -7.00 4.30
C ALA A 99 2.99 -7.74 2.97
N ARG A 100 1.89 -8.29 2.48
CA ARG A 100 1.80 -8.91 1.17
C ARG A 100 0.83 -8.14 0.28
N HIS A 101 1.35 -7.62 -0.83
CA HIS A 101 0.58 -6.91 -1.86
C HIS A 101 0.40 -7.77 -3.09
N ARG A 102 -0.79 -7.79 -3.65
CA ARG A 102 -1.09 -8.42 -4.93
C ARG A 102 -1.76 -7.41 -5.85
N SER A 103 -1.27 -7.35 -7.09
CA SER A 103 -1.83 -6.49 -8.13
C SER A 103 -1.97 -7.29 -9.41
N ASP A 104 -3.13 -7.19 -10.03
CA ASP A 104 -3.43 -7.76 -11.34
C ASP A 104 -3.56 -6.58 -12.32
N ILE A 105 -2.69 -6.50 -13.32
CA ILE A 105 -2.60 -5.40 -14.28
C ILE A 105 -2.86 -5.98 -15.67
N THR A 106 -3.89 -5.51 -16.34
CA THR A 106 -4.22 -5.90 -17.71
C THR A 106 -3.96 -4.71 -18.64
N ARG A 107 -3.11 -4.93 -19.64
CA ARG A 107 -2.85 -3.96 -20.71
C ARG A 107 -3.33 -4.52 -22.03
N LYS A 108 -4.18 -3.77 -22.71
CA LYS A 108 -4.66 -4.09 -24.06
C LYS A 108 -4.06 -3.11 -25.05
N MET A 109 -3.43 -3.63 -26.09
CA MET A 109 -2.85 -2.88 -27.20
C MET A 109 -3.26 -3.56 -28.51
N GLY A 110 -4.31 -3.06 -29.17
CA GLY A 110 -4.89 -3.73 -30.34
C GLY A 110 -5.36 -5.14 -29.98
N ASN A 111 -4.89 -6.15 -30.72
CA ASN A 111 -5.22 -7.57 -30.51
C ASN A 111 -4.34 -8.26 -29.45
N VAL A 112 -3.40 -7.56 -28.83
CA VAL A 112 -2.51 -8.12 -27.81
C VAL A 112 -3.03 -7.77 -26.42
N VAL A 113 -3.24 -8.79 -25.59
CA VAL A 113 -3.61 -8.63 -24.18
C VAL A 113 -2.47 -9.12 -23.30
N ASN A 114 -1.90 -8.20 -22.53
CA ASN A 114 -0.85 -8.52 -21.56
C ASN A 114 -1.46 -8.54 -20.14
N GLU A 115 -1.47 -9.69 -19.51
CA GLU A 115 -1.87 -9.85 -18.12
C GLU A 115 -0.63 -9.96 -17.22
N THR A 116 -0.50 -9.04 -16.31
CA THR A 116 0.62 -9.01 -15.36
C THR A 116 0.10 -9.21 -13.94
N GLN A 117 0.55 -10.28 -13.31
CA GLN A 117 0.32 -10.54 -11.89
C GLN A 117 1.57 -10.18 -11.10
N GLN A 118 1.44 -9.28 -10.14
CA GLN A 118 2.53 -8.84 -9.29
C GLN A 118 2.25 -9.20 -7.84
N THR A 119 3.24 -9.80 -7.17
CA THR A 119 3.20 -10.07 -5.73
C THR A 119 4.45 -9.47 -5.09
N LEU A 120 4.25 -8.58 -4.12
CA LEU A 120 5.31 -7.87 -3.40
C LEU A 120 5.20 -8.19 -1.91
N HIS A 121 6.36 -8.41 -1.28
CA HIS A 121 6.48 -8.72 0.13
C HIS A 121 7.32 -7.64 0.81
N TYR A 122 6.73 -6.94 1.77
CA TYR A 122 7.37 -5.85 2.50
C TYR A 122 7.59 -6.22 3.95
N LEU A 123 8.69 -5.75 4.49
CA LEU A 123 8.95 -5.70 5.94
C LEU A 123 8.93 -4.23 6.37
N GLY A 124 8.18 -3.94 7.41
CA GLY A 124 8.02 -2.59 7.92
C GLY A 124 8.33 -2.47 9.41
N VAL A 125 8.69 -1.27 9.80
CA VAL A 125 8.92 -0.87 11.20
C VAL A 125 7.96 0.28 11.51
N PRO A 126 6.83 0.01 12.20
CA PRO A 126 5.95 1.04 12.70
C PRO A 126 6.48 1.63 14.01
N LEU A 127 6.28 2.94 14.18
CA LEU A 127 6.49 3.67 15.42
C LEU A 127 5.29 4.57 15.65
N ASN A 128 4.52 4.32 16.72
CA ASN A 128 3.30 5.06 17.01
C ASN A 128 3.32 5.63 18.42
N VAL A 129 2.68 6.77 18.57
CA VAL A 129 2.34 7.37 19.86
C VAL A 129 0.84 7.22 20.05
N ASN A 130 0.43 6.77 21.23
CA ASN A 130 -0.98 6.57 21.56
C ASN A 130 -1.36 7.47 22.74
N TYR A 131 -2.54 8.05 22.63
CA TYR A 131 -3.15 8.86 23.67
C TYR A 131 -4.47 8.24 24.11
N ARG A 132 -4.56 7.85 25.37
CA ARG A 132 -5.79 7.35 25.97
C ARG A 132 -6.78 8.49 26.16
N ILE A 133 -7.90 8.43 25.45
CA ILE A 133 -9.00 9.41 25.51
C ILE A 133 -9.86 9.12 26.73
N ALA A 134 -10.32 7.87 26.84
CA ALA A 134 -11.19 7.41 27.93
C ALA A 134 -10.93 5.93 28.21
N GLY A 135 -11.24 5.49 29.41
CA GLY A 135 -11.13 4.07 29.74
C GLY A 135 -11.57 3.78 31.16
N ASN A 136 -11.98 2.53 31.36
CA ASN A 136 -12.32 1.95 32.65
C ASN A 136 -11.49 0.65 32.86
N ARG A 137 -11.89 -0.19 33.80
CA ARG A 137 -11.18 -1.46 34.07
C ARG A 137 -11.19 -2.42 32.89
N ARG A 138 -12.24 -2.40 32.03
CA ARG A 138 -12.42 -3.34 30.92
C ARG A 138 -12.26 -2.69 29.54
N PHE A 139 -12.64 -1.44 29.38
CA PHE A 139 -12.60 -0.74 28.10
C PHE A 139 -11.56 0.37 28.09
N ASN A 140 -10.87 0.51 26.97
CA ASN A 140 -9.93 1.58 26.73
C ASN A 140 -10.15 2.12 25.30
N VAL A 141 -10.33 3.45 25.18
CA VAL A 141 -10.43 4.14 23.88
C VAL A 141 -9.25 5.09 23.77
N TYR A 142 -8.57 5.02 22.63
CA TYR A 142 -7.35 5.78 22.41
C TYR A 142 -7.26 6.29 20.97
N ALA A 143 -6.53 7.36 20.77
CA ALA A 143 -6.06 7.82 19.47
C ALA A 143 -4.61 7.39 19.31
N ALA A 144 -4.25 6.99 18.11
CA ALA A 144 -2.89 6.63 17.71
C ALA A 144 -2.46 7.50 16.52
N ALA A 145 -1.21 7.93 16.54
CA ALA A 145 -0.57 8.59 15.41
C ALA A 145 0.88 8.10 15.30
N GLY A 146 1.38 7.93 14.10
CA GLY A 146 2.72 7.43 13.95
C GLY A 146 3.25 7.44 12.52
N VAL A 147 4.43 6.86 12.40
CA VAL A 147 5.15 6.72 11.13
C VAL A 147 5.50 5.26 10.90
N MET A 148 5.68 4.89 9.65
CA MET A 148 6.14 3.56 9.29
C MET A 148 7.10 3.64 8.12
N GLY A 149 8.21 2.91 8.23
CA GLY A 149 9.14 2.65 7.14
C GLY A 149 9.01 1.21 6.69
N GLU A 150 8.80 0.99 5.39
CA GLU A 150 8.68 -0.35 4.80
C GLU A 150 9.74 -0.56 3.72
N LYS A 151 10.31 -1.75 3.64
CA LYS A 151 11.27 -2.14 2.60
C LYS A 151 10.78 -3.39 1.88
N LEU A 152 10.93 -3.40 0.54
CA LEU A 152 10.65 -4.57 -0.26
C LEU A 152 11.69 -5.66 0.02
N LEU A 153 11.23 -6.83 0.48
CA LEU A 153 12.07 -8.01 0.68
C LEU A 153 12.17 -8.83 -0.61
N LYS A 154 11.02 -9.05 -1.25
CA LYS A 154 10.90 -9.89 -2.44
C LYS A 154 9.71 -9.47 -3.27
N GLY A 155 9.91 -9.37 -4.58
CA GLY A 155 8.87 -9.15 -5.56
C GLY A 155 8.92 -10.22 -6.65
N LYS A 156 7.75 -10.65 -7.12
CA LYS A 156 7.60 -11.48 -8.31
C LYS A 156 6.58 -10.83 -9.24
N ARG A 157 6.90 -10.76 -10.51
CA ARG A 157 6.02 -10.32 -11.59
C ARG A 157 5.92 -11.46 -12.62
N LYS A 158 4.71 -11.89 -12.91
CA LYS A 158 4.41 -12.85 -13.96
C LYS A 158 3.60 -12.13 -15.03
N THR A 159 4.12 -12.04 -16.24
CA THR A 159 3.44 -11.45 -17.39
C THR A 159 3.10 -12.55 -18.36
N VAL A 160 1.84 -12.59 -18.80
CA VAL A 160 1.33 -13.49 -19.82
C VAL A 160 0.89 -12.61 -20.98
N ALA A 161 1.56 -12.76 -22.12
CA ALA A 161 1.16 -12.10 -23.37
C ALA A 161 0.30 -13.09 -24.18
N GLN A 162 -0.95 -12.71 -24.40
CA GLN A 162 -1.90 -13.49 -25.20
C GLN A 162 -2.00 -12.88 -26.59
N TYR A 163 -1.76 -13.72 -27.60
CA TYR A 163 -1.87 -13.39 -29.02
C TYR A 163 -3.02 -14.20 -29.61
N GLU A 164 -3.73 -13.64 -30.58
CA GLU A 164 -4.95 -14.25 -31.17
C GLU A 164 -4.65 -15.58 -31.93
N ASP A 165 -3.42 -15.73 -32.47
CA ASP A 165 -3.02 -16.89 -33.30
C ASP A 165 -1.71 -17.57 -32.86
N MET A 166 -1.17 -17.28 -31.68
CA MET A 166 0.08 -17.86 -31.19
C MET A 166 -0.06 -18.34 -29.73
N PRO A 167 0.77 -19.30 -29.30
CA PRO A 167 0.80 -19.74 -27.92
C PRO A 167 1.18 -18.59 -26.98
N ASP A 168 0.58 -18.59 -25.79
CA ASP A 168 0.85 -17.61 -24.74
C ASP A 168 2.34 -17.58 -24.36
N ASP A 169 2.94 -16.37 -24.37
CA ASP A 169 4.29 -16.17 -23.83
C ASP A 169 4.20 -15.81 -22.34
N VAL A 170 4.88 -16.61 -21.52
CA VAL A 170 4.86 -16.47 -20.06
C VAL A 170 6.23 -16.07 -19.56
N GLN A 171 6.37 -14.84 -19.10
CA GLN A 171 7.59 -14.31 -18.49
C GLN A 171 7.44 -14.14 -16.99
N THR A 172 8.43 -14.61 -16.22
CA THR A 172 8.48 -14.44 -14.78
C THR A 172 9.75 -13.71 -14.40
N GLU A 173 9.61 -12.57 -13.76
CA GLU A 173 10.70 -11.71 -13.33
C GLU A 173 10.73 -11.53 -11.81
N SER A 174 11.93 -11.45 -11.26
CA SER A 174 12.14 -10.99 -9.88
C SER A 174 12.17 -9.47 -9.85
N VAL A 175 11.29 -8.90 -9.04
CA VAL A 175 11.24 -7.45 -8.81
C VAL A 175 12.06 -7.12 -7.58
N LYS A 176 13.04 -6.22 -7.73
CA LYS A 176 13.85 -5.70 -6.65
C LYS A 176 13.64 -4.19 -6.56
N GLU A 177 13.46 -3.68 -5.36
CA GLU A 177 13.42 -2.25 -5.07
C GLU A 177 14.24 -1.99 -3.81
N SER A 178 15.20 -1.10 -3.92
CA SER A 178 16.06 -0.74 -2.78
C SER A 178 15.54 0.44 -1.98
N ARG A 179 14.63 1.23 -2.56
CA ARG A 179 14.05 2.41 -1.92
C ARG A 179 13.06 2.02 -0.85
N ALA A 180 13.20 2.62 0.33
CA ALA A 180 12.23 2.45 1.40
C ALA A 180 10.95 3.25 1.10
N GLN A 181 9.82 2.71 1.53
CA GLN A 181 8.51 3.36 1.50
C GLN A 181 8.22 3.93 2.88
N PHE A 182 7.86 5.20 2.96
CA PHE A 182 7.47 5.86 4.21
C PHE A 182 5.99 6.20 4.21
N SER A 183 5.38 6.13 5.39
CA SER A 183 3.99 6.56 5.60
C SER A 183 3.80 7.19 6.96
N VAL A 184 2.76 8.01 7.06
CA VAL A 184 2.19 8.50 8.33
C VAL A 184 0.84 7.85 8.55
N ASN A 185 0.51 7.56 9.80
CA ASN A 185 -0.69 6.84 10.19
C ASN A 185 -1.43 7.59 11.29
N ALA A 186 -2.75 7.55 11.24
CA ALA A 186 -3.61 7.99 12.32
C ALA A 186 -4.75 6.99 12.51
N ALA A 187 -5.11 6.69 13.75
CA ALA A 187 -6.16 5.72 14.06
C ALA A 187 -6.89 6.06 15.35
N LEU A 188 -8.09 5.54 15.48
CA LEU A 188 -8.84 5.48 16.72
C LEU A 188 -8.98 4.02 17.12
N GLY A 189 -8.56 3.69 18.32
CA GLY A 189 -8.58 2.34 18.83
C GLY A 189 -9.55 2.14 19.98
N ALA A 190 -10.19 0.99 20.00
CA ALA A 190 -10.96 0.48 21.12
C ALA A 190 -10.37 -0.85 21.55
N GLU A 191 -10.05 -0.98 22.83
CA GLU A 191 -9.47 -2.18 23.43
C GLU A 191 -10.42 -2.68 24.52
N TYR A 192 -10.67 -3.98 24.51
CA TYR A 192 -11.43 -4.68 25.54
C TYR A 192 -10.53 -5.66 26.28
N LYS A 193 -10.35 -5.46 27.59
CA LYS A 193 -9.59 -6.34 28.46
C LYS A 193 -10.45 -7.54 28.87
N ILE A 194 -10.05 -8.73 28.43
CA ILE A 194 -10.68 -9.98 28.81
C ILE A 194 -10.29 -10.32 30.25
N ASP A 195 -8.99 -10.16 30.55
CA ASP A 195 -8.42 -10.31 31.89
C ASP A 195 -7.25 -9.32 32.10
N ASP A 196 -6.45 -9.49 33.16
CA ASP A 196 -5.32 -8.63 33.47
C ASP A 196 -4.12 -8.80 32.50
N ARG A 197 -4.12 -9.84 31.65
CA ARG A 197 -3.03 -10.18 30.73
C ARG A 197 -3.43 -10.19 29.27
N LEU A 198 -4.71 -10.35 28.99
CA LEU A 198 -5.23 -10.50 27.63
C LEU A 198 -6.26 -9.44 27.30
N SER A 199 -6.08 -8.78 26.17
CA SER A 199 -7.04 -7.85 25.61
C SER A 199 -7.19 -8.09 24.11
N VAL A 200 -8.35 -7.71 23.58
CA VAL A 200 -8.62 -7.64 22.14
C VAL A 200 -8.85 -6.17 21.78
N PHE A 201 -8.48 -5.80 20.57
CA PHE A 201 -8.64 -4.43 20.12
C PHE A 201 -9.12 -4.37 18.67
N ALA A 202 -9.73 -3.25 18.32
CA ALA A 202 -10.04 -2.86 16.95
C ALA A 202 -9.59 -1.41 16.76
N GLU A 203 -8.86 -1.17 15.69
CA GLU A 203 -8.19 0.10 15.42
C GLU A 203 -8.40 0.50 13.96
N PRO A 204 -9.58 1.07 13.60
CA PRO A 204 -9.78 1.72 12.31
C PRO A 204 -8.84 2.92 12.18
N GLY A 205 -8.24 3.05 11.01
CA GLY A 205 -7.26 4.09 10.77
C GLY A 205 -7.13 4.48 9.31
N ILE A 206 -6.30 5.48 9.10
CA ILE A 206 -5.92 6.01 7.81
C ILE A 206 -4.40 6.08 7.74
N SER A 207 -3.84 5.69 6.60
CA SER A 207 -2.41 5.77 6.32
C SER A 207 -2.20 6.57 5.05
N HIS A 208 -1.24 7.47 5.08
CA HIS A 208 -0.81 8.24 3.91
C HIS A 208 0.65 7.88 3.58
N TYR A 209 0.87 7.40 2.36
CA TYR A 209 2.17 6.97 1.85
C TYR A 209 2.80 8.06 1.02
N PHE A 210 4.06 8.37 1.29
CA PHE A 210 4.83 9.33 0.52
C PHE A 210 5.39 8.70 -0.74
N ASP A 211 5.48 9.45 -1.83
CA ASP A 211 6.14 8.95 -3.04
C ASP A 211 7.65 8.76 -2.77
N ASN A 212 8.13 7.57 -3.07
CA ASN A 212 9.55 7.21 -2.92
C ASN A 212 10.31 7.23 -4.25
N GLY A 213 9.67 7.73 -5.33
CA GLY A 213 10.24 7.77 -6.67
C GLY A 213 10.48 6.38 -7.30
N SER A 214 9.90 5.32 -6.75
CA SER A 214 9.98 3.97 -7.32
C SER A 214 9.19 3.90 -8.63
N GLU A 215 9.68 3.14 -9.62
CA GLU A 215 8.95 2.85 -10.85
C GLU A 215 7.91 1.74 -10.69
N LEU A 216 7.87 1.10 -9.53
CA LEU A 216 6.92 0.03 -9.25
C LEU A 216 5.50 0.58 -9.10
N SER A 217 4.59 0.09 -9.93
CA SER A 217 3.15 0.32 -9.73
C SER A 217 2.70 -0.44 -8.48
N SER A 218 2.24 0.29 -7.50
CA SER A 218 1.71 -0.25 -6.26
C SER A 218 0.49 0.56 -5.81
N ILE A 219 -0.33 -0.04 -4.94
CA ILE A 219 -1.48 0.65 -4.37
C ILE A 219 -1.06 1.95 -3.65
N TYR A 220 0.14 2.01 -3.10
CA TYR A 220 0.66 3.17 -2.39
C TYR A 220 0.94 4.36 -3.30
N LYS A 221 1.31 4.10 -4.56
CA LYS A 221 1.56 5.13 -5.56
C LYS A 221 0.27 5.63 -6.21
N GLU A 222 -0.64 4.72 -6.51
CA GLU A 222 -1.92 5.07 -7.17
C GLU A 222 -2.92 5.67 -6.19
N ARG A 223 -2.86 5.22 -4.92
CA ARG A 223 -3.72 5.70 -3.83
C ARG A 223 -2.88 5.89 -2.58
N PRO A 224 -2.27 7.07 -2.42
CA PRO A 224 -1.38 7.33 -1.30
C PRO A 224 -2.11 7.30 0.05
N THR A 225 -3.41 7.58 0.05
CA THR A 225 -4.22 7.56 1.27
C THR A 225 -5.12 6.33 1.30
N ASN A 226 -4.95 5.49 2.31
CA ASN A 226 -5.66 4.22 2.47
C ASN A 226 -6.30 4.11 3.84
N PHE A 227 -7.54 3.57 3.88
CA PHE A 227 -8.17 3.16 5.11
C PHE A 227 -7.73 1.75 5.48
N ASN A 228 -7.50 1.52 6.77
CA ASN A 228 -7.11 0.21 7.31
C ASN A 228 -7.88 -0.08 8.60
N LEU A 229 -7.96 -1.36 8.93
CA LEU A 229 -8.47 -1.85 10.19
C LEU A 229 -7.45 -2.83 10.76
N ASN A 230 -6.92 -2.54 11.94
CA ASN A 230 -6.06 -3.43 12.71
C ASN A 230 -6.90 -4.14 13.77
N VAL A 231 -6.77 -5.45 13.88
CA VAL A 231 -7.43 -6.28 14.87
C VAL A 231 -6.46 -7.28 15.47
#